data_b3823195f3a219c198df6562f64deaa0
#
_entry.id   b3823195f3a219c198df6562f64deaa0
#
_cell.length_a   1.000
_cell.length_b   1.000
_cell.length_c   1.000
_cell.angle_alpha   90.00
_cell.angle_beta   90.00
_cell.angle_gamma   90.00
#
_symmetry.space_group_name_H-M   'P 1'
#
loop_
_entity.id
_entity.type
_entity.pdbx_description
1 polymer ?
#
loop_
_entity_poly.entity_id
_entity_poly.type
_entity_poly.pdbx_seq_one_letter_code
_entity_poly.pdbx_strand_id
1 'polypeptide(L)'
;MPITHKTPVSKTAVNLVDGKVLTVENLTFSYPDGYVALHEIDLALSAGEKVALVGPNGAGKSTLMLHLNGILNGAGELRVGGLPLNKKNIALIRAAVGLVFQNPDDQLFSPTVFEDVAFGPLHMGLPEDEVRTRVEEALAQVGMSGFGERLSHHLSMGQKKRISIATVLSMRPQLLVLDEPSAGLDPRARRSLINLLRDLPITMLVSTHDMALVRELFPRMVIMDEGRVVADGETTILLNDEVLLEKHGLEKP
;
A
#
# COMPACT_ATOMS: atom_id res chain seq x y z
N MET A 1 -1.12 -6.88 -32.61
CA MET A 1 -1.04 -8.26 -32.08
C MET A 1 -2.33 -8.55 -31.36
N PRO A 2 -3.03 -9.66 -31.56
CA PRO A 2 -4.27 -9.94 -30.87
C PRO A 2 -4.00 -10.17 -29.39
N ILE A 3 -4.72 -9.41 -28.55
CA ILE A 3 -4.75 -9.58 -27.11
C ILE A 3 -5.42 -10.93 -26.83
N THR A 4 -4.65 -11.93 -26.44
CA THR A 4 -5.18 -13.22 -25.98
C THR A 4 -6.02 -12.96 -24.74
N HIS A 5 -7.33 -13.16 -24.84
CA HIS A 5 -8.28 -13.15 -23.72
C HIS A 5 -7.79 -14.14 -22.65
N LYS A 6 -7.13 -13.63 -21.62
CA LYS A 6 -6.92 -14.39 -20.38
C LYS A 6 -8.29 -14.54 -19.71
N THR A 7 -8.59 -15.76 -19.28
CA THR A 7 -9.77 -16.10 -18.50
C THR A 7 -9.98 -15.05 -17.40
N PRO A 8 -11.19 -14.46 -17.24
CA PRO A 8 -11.44 -13.45 -16.22
C PRO A 8 -11.08 -14.03 -14.85
N VAL A 9 -10.37 -13.25 -14.06
CA VAL A 9 -10.09 -13.58 -12.65
C VAL A 9 -11.45 -13.66 -11.98
N SER A 10 -11.92 -14.88 -11.71
CA SER A 10 -13.20 -15.15 -11.04
C SER A 10 -13.30 -14.30 -9.78
N LYS A 11 -14.53 -13.82 -9.46
CA LYS A 11 -14.92 -13.04 -8.26
C LYS A 11 -14.66 -13.76 -6.92
N THR A 12 -13.57 -14.46 -6.76
CA THR A 12 -13.21 -15.06 -5.48
C THR A 12 -12.62 -13.96 -4.62
N ALA A 13 -13.50 -13.29 -3.85
CA ALA A 13 -13.06 -12.52 -2.71
C ALA A 13 -12.11 -13.39 -1.89
N VAL A 14 -10.92 -12.89 -1.60
CA VAL A 14 -9.99 -13.58 -0.72
C VAL A 14 -10.69 -13.69 0.63
N ASN A 15 -10.96 -14.92 1.09
CA ASN A 15 -11.69 -15.14 2.34
C ASN A 15 -10.75 -14.86 3.50
N LEU A 16 -11.22 -14.07 4.48
CA LEU A 16 -10.47 -13.82 5.71
C LEU A 16 -10.35 -15.14 6.51
N VAL A 17 -9.14 -15.48 6.90
CA VAL A 17 -8.87 -16.56 7.84
C VAL A 17 -8.55 -15.92 9.20
N ASP A 18 -9.29 -16.28 10.24
CA ASP A 18 -9.17 -15.72 11.59
C ASP A 18 -9.24 -14.16 11.63
N GLY A 19 -10.00 -13.55 10.72
CA GLY A 19 -10.14 -12.10 10.62
C GLY A 19 -8.90 -11.36 10.10
N LYS A 20 -7.83 -12.08 9.72
CA LYS A 20 -6.59 -11.49 9.22
C LYS A 20 -6.64 -11.29 7.71
N VAL A 21 -6.25 -10.08 7.26
CA VAL A 21 -6.08 -9.74 5.84
C VAL A 21 -4.67 -10.09 5.38
N LEU A 22 -3.68 -9.93 6.24
CA LEU A 22 -2.27 -10.22 5.95
C LEU A 22 -1.66 -11.02 7.09
N THR A 23 -0.87 -12.04 6.73
CA THR A 23 0.10 -12.68 7.63
C THR A 23 1.43 -12.85 6.92
N VAL A 24 2.49 -12.48 7.60
CA VAL A 24 3.89 -12.66 7.18
C VAL A 24 4.56 -13.40 8.32
N GLU A 25 5.20 -14.54 8.00
CA GLU A 25 5.86 -15.39 8.98
C GLU A 25 7.28 -15.68 8.54
N ASN A 26 8.24 -15.28 9.37
CA ASN A 26 9.66 -15.57 9.22
C ASN A 26 10.24 -15.12 7.88
N LEU A 27 9.78 -13.95 7.35
CA LEU A 27 10.19 -13.45 6.04
C LEU A 27 11.63 -12.94 6.09
N THR A 28 12.49 -13.58 5.31
CA THR A 28 13.90 -13.18 5.12
C THR A 28 14.16 -12.92 3.64
N PHE A 29 14.89 -11.85 3.34
CA PHE A 29 15.22 -11.48 1.96
C PHE A 29 16.60 -10.86 1.83
N SER A 30 17.34 -11.31 0.82
CA SER A 30 18.61 -10.72 0.39
C SER A 30 18.54 -10.29 -1.06
N TYR A 31 19.09 -9.12 -1.34
CA TYR A 31 19.29 -8.67 -2.72
C TYR A 31 20.38 -9.48 -3.43
N PRO A 32 20.43 -9.45 -4.78
CA PRO A 32 21.42 -10.23 -5.56
C PRO A 32 22.89 -9.88 -5.25
N ASP A 33 23.16 -8.69 -4.71
CA ASP A 33 24.48 -8.24 -4.27
C ASP A 33 24.92 -8.80 -2.91
N GLY A 34 24.04 -9.60 -2.26
CA GLY A 34 24.27 -10.23 -0.97
C GLY A 34 23.81 -9.39 0.24
N TYR A 35 23.30 -8.17 0.02
CA TYR A 35 22.74 -7.36 1.12
C TYR A 35 21.45 -7.97 1.67
N VAL A 36 21.43 -8.35 2.96
CA VAL A 36 20.24 -8.87 3.64
C VAL A 36 19.38 -7.71 4.09
N ALA A 37 18.24 -7.54 3.45
CA ALA A 37 17.34 -6.42 3.68
C ALA A 37 16.18 -6.71 4.65
N LEU A 38 15.82 -7.99 4.83
CA LEU A 38 14.81 -8.42 5.80
C LEU A 38 15.31 -9.65 6.56
N HIS A 39 15.11 -9.64 7.88
CA HIS A 39 15.54 -10.68 8.80
C HIS A 39 14.37 -11.18 9.63
N GLU A 40 13.83 -12.35 9.28
CA GLU A 40 12.80 -13.05 10.08
C GLU A 40 11.64 -12.13 10.47
N ILE A 41 11.05 -11.44 9.47
CA ILE A 41 9.92 -10.54 9.70
C ILE A 41 8.66 -11.36 9.99
N ASP A 42 8.05 -11.07 11.12
CA ASP A 42 6.70 -11.49 11.48
C ASP A 42 5.78 -10.27 11.54
N LEU A 43 4.65 -10.31 10.82
CA LEU A 43 3.68 -9.24 10.79
C LEU A 43 2.29 -9.80 10.46
N ALA A 44 1.26 -9.37 11.19
CA ALA A 44 -0.12 -9.69 10.87
C ALA A 44 -1.00 -8.44 10.94
N LEU A 45 -1.93 -8.29 9.98
CA LEU A 45 -2.91 -7.21 9.95
C LEU A 45 -4.32 -7.80 9.94
N SER A 46 -5.17 -7.27 10.83
CA SER A 46 -6.59 -7.61 10.89
C SER A 46 -7.42 -6.76 9.93
N ALA A 47 -8.61 -7.23 9.56
CA ALA A 47 -9.52 -6.47 8.71
C ALA A 47 -9.93 -5.14 9.36
N GLY A 48 -9.86 -4.05 8.57
CA GLY A 48 -10.18 -2.69 9.02
C GLY A 48 -9.09 -2.00 9.83
N GLU A 49 -7.99 -2.68 10.12
CA GLU A 49 -6.88 -2.11 10.89
C GLU A 49 -6.08 -1.10 10.06
N LYS A 50 -5.67 0.00 10.70
CA LYS A 50 -4.77 1.00 10.11
C LYS A 50 -3.47 1.01 10.88
N VAL A 51 -2.38 0.63 10.23
CA VAL A 51 -1.06 0.43 10.83
C VAL A 51 -0.03 1.34 10.18
N ALA A 52 0.72 2.06 11.00
CA ALA A 52 1.91 2.79 10.55
C ALA A 52 3.14 1.88 10.62
N LEU A 53 3.94 1.88 9.56
CA LEU A 53 5.24 1.24 9.49
C LEU A 53 6.31 2.32 9.51
N VAL A 54 7.03 2.46 10.61
CA VAL A 54 8.01 3.53 10.81
C VAL A 54 9.42 2.96 10.98
N GLY A 55 10.43 3.80 10.87
CA GLY A 55 11.83 3.43 11.01
C GLY A 55 12.74 4.29 10.15
N PRO A 56 14.07 4.26 10.37
CA PRO A 56 15.02 5.03 9.60
C PRO A 56 15.05 4.66 8.12
N ASN A 57 15.71 5.48 7.31
CA ASN A 57 15.98 5.14 5.92
C ASN A 57 16.87 3.88 5.87
N GLY A 58 16.54 2.94 4.97
CA GLY A 58 17.25 1.65 4.91
C GLY A 58 16.75 0.59 5.88
N ALA A 59 15.79 0.87 6.76
CA ALA A 59 15.23 -0.12 7.70
C ALA A 59 14.51 -1.33 7.05
N GLY A 60 14.31 -1.33 5.72
CA GLY A 60 13.67 -2.45 5.01
C GLY A 60 12.17 -2.23 4.72
N LYS A 61 11.58 -1.07 5.09
CA LYS A 61 10.13 -0.80 4.93
C LYS A 61 9.62 -1.01 3.50
N SER A 62 10.21 -0.32 2.52
CA SER A 62 9.80 -0.45 1.11
C SER A 62 10.06 -1.86 0.58
N THR A 63 11.16 -2.51 1.01
CA THR A 63 11.45 -3.91 0.67
C THR A 63 10.35 -4.83 1.18
N LEU A 64 9.91 -4.69 2.44
CA LEU A 64 8.79 -5.45 2.99
C LEU A 64 7.51 -5.20 2.16
N MET A 65 7.17 -3.95 1.86
CA MET A 65 5.98 -3.60 1.09
C MET A 65 5.95 -4.23 -0.31
N LEU A 66 7.11 -4.30 -0.99
CA LEU A 66 7.22 -4.95 -2.30
C LEU A 66 6.99 -6.47 -2.24
N HIS A 67 7.18 -7.11 -1.09
CA HIS A 67 6.83 -8.53 -0.89
C HIS A 67 5.33 -8.73 -0.77
N LEU A 68 4.58 -7.76 -0.20
CA LEU A 68 3.16 -7.93 0.09
C LEU A 68 2.30 -8.15 -1.15
N ASN A 69 2.72 -7.65 -2.32
CA ASN A 69 2.04 -7.91 -3.60
C ASN A 69 2.87 -8.77 -4.58
N GLY A 70 3.97 -9.37 -4.09
CA GLY A 70 4.80 -10.31 -4.85
C GLY A 70 5.61 -9.66 -5.99
N ILE A 71 6.04 -8.41 -5.82
CA ILE A 71 7.09 -7.81 -6.67
C ILE A 71 8.44 -8.43 -6.29
N LEU A 72 8.72 -8.54 -4.98
CA LEU A 72 9.85 -9.29 -4.45
C LEU A 72 9.36 -10.61 -3.84
N ASN A 73 10.27 -11.59 -3.74
CA ASN A 73 9.98 -12.89 -3.16
C ASN A 73 11.18 -13.34 -2.31
N GLY A 74 10.93 -13.58 -1.02
CA GLY A 74 11.92 -14.03 -0.03
C GLY A 74 11.64 -15.44 0.47
N ALA A 75 12.43 -15.87 1.45
CA ALA A 75 12.15 -17.07 2.24
C ALA A 75 11.17 -16.73 3.38
N GLY A 76 10.38 -17.70 3.82
CA GLY A 76 9.31 -17.52 4.80
C GLY A 76 7.93 -17.68 4.18
N GLU A 77 6.89 -17.38 4.92
CA GLU A 77 5.50 -17.51 4.45
C GLU A 77 4.79 -16.15 4.44
N LEU A 78 4.10 -15.85 3.34
CA LEU A 78 3.25 -14.67 3.20
C LEU A 78 1.88 -15.12 2.70
N ARG A 79 0.83 -14.70 3.41
CA ARG A 79 -0.57 -14.97 3.05
C ARG A 79 -1.38 -13.69 3.04
N VAL A 80 -2.25 -13.56 2.05
CA VAL A 80 -3.25 -12.49 1.94
C VAL A 80 -4.63 -13.13 1.98
N GLY A 81 -5.43 -12.81 3.02
CA GLY A 81 -6.73 -13.44 3.24
C GLY A 81 -6.63 -14.98 3.22
N GLY A 82 -5.61 -15.55 3.87
CA GLY A 82 -5.35 -16.98 3.90
C GLY A 82 -4.74 -17.59 2.65
N LEU A 83 -4.71 -16.88 1.50
CA LEU A 83 -4.06 -17.37 0.27
C LEU A 83 -2.54 -17.20 0.35
N PRO A 84 -1.73 -18.27 0.22
CA PRO A 84 -0.29 -18.15 0.19
C PRO A 84 0.18 -17.43 -1.08
N LEU A 85 1.18 -16.55 -0.94
CA LEU A 85 1.83 -15.88 -2.05
C LEU A 85 2.66 -16.88 -2.84
N ASN A 86 2.22 -17.19 -4.05
CA ASN A 86 2.89 -18.07 -5.00
C ASN A 86 2.44 -17.77 -6.43
N LYS A 87 3.07 -18.40 -7.43
CA LYS A 87 2.77 -18.18 -8.85
C LYS A 87 1.31 -18.47 -9.22
N LYS A 88 0.62 -19.36 -8.49
CA LYS A 88 -0.78 -19.71 -8.75
C LYS A 88 -1.73 -18.61 -8.27
N ASN A 89 -1.43 -17.99 -7.14
CA ASN A 89 -2.32 -17.04 -6.46
C ASN A 89 -1.95 -15.57 -6.73
N ILE A 90 -0.82 -15.29 -7.39
CA ILE A 90 -0.26 -13.94 -7.53
C ILE A 90 -1.24 -12.94 -8.15
N ALA A 91 -2.06 -13.35 -9.11
CA ALA A 91 -3.03 -12.46 -9.74
C ALA A 91 -4.16 -12.06 -8.77
N LEU A 92 -4.63 -13.00 -7.94
CA LEU A 92 -5.63 -12.75 -6.90
C LEU A 92 -5.05 -11.85 -5.79
N ILE A 93 -3.82 -12.11 -5.37
CA ILE A 93 -3.14 -11.32 -4.34
C ILE A 93 -2.91 -9.89 -4.83
N ARG A 94 -2.45 -9.69 -6.07
CA ARG A 94 -2.29 -8.34 -6.65
C ARG A 94 -3.59 -7.57 -6.78
N ALA A 95 -4.71 -8.25 -6.98
CA ALA A 95 -6.04 -7.62 -6.96
C ALA A 95 -6.49 -7.26 -5.53
N ALA A 96 -6.06 -8.05 -4.52
CA ALA A 96 -6.43 -7.86 -3.12
C ALA A 96 -5.53 -6.86 -2.38
N VAL A 97 -4.28 -6.65 -2.83
CA VAL A 97 -3.30 -5.74 -2.23
C VAL A 97 -3.00 -4.61 -3.19
N GLY A 98 -3.54 -3.42 -2.90
CA GLY A 98 -3.23 -2.19 -3.63
C GLY A 98 -1.96 -1.56 -3.09
N LEU A 99 -0.87 -1.57 -3.87
CA LEU A 99 0.39 -0.92 -3.52
C LEU A 99 0.51 0.43 -4.22
N VAL A 100 0.75 1.49 -3.43
CA VAL A 100 0.99 2.85 -3.90
C VAL A 100 2.44 3.23 -3.63
N PHE A 101 3.18 3.56 -4.68
CA PHE A 101 4.59 3.92 -4.60
C PHE A 101 4.81 5.32 -4.03
N GLN A 102 5.99 5.53 -3.46
CA GLN A 102 6.40 6.82 -2.91
C GLN A 102 6.37 7.92 -3.98
N ASN A 103 6.95 7.68 -5.15
CA ASN A 103 6.91 8.61 -6.27
C ASN A 103 5.73 8.25 -7.20
N PRO A 104 4.73 9.13 -7.36
CA PRO A 104 3.59 8.84 -8.23
C PRO A 104 3.96 8.69 -9.72
N ASP A 105 5.10 9.25 -10.16
CA ASP A 105 5.55 9.11 -11.55
C ASP A 105 6.04 7.68 -11.86
N ASP A 106 6.33 6.86 -10.86
CA ASP A 106 6.63 5.43 -11.03
C ASP A 106 5.36 4.58 -11.22
N GLN A 107 4.18 5.17 -11.02
CA GLN A 107 2.88 4.50 -11.08
C GLN A 107 1.97 5.05 -12.18
N LEU A 108 2.06 6.36 -12.48
CA LEU A 108 1.24 7.04 -13.49
C LEU A 108 2.03 7.11 -14.81
N PHE A 109 1.73 6.22 -15.74
CA PHE A 109 2.48 6.06 -16.98
C PHE A 109 1.61 6.21 -18.25
N SER A 110 0.28 6.24 -18.09
CA SER A 110 -0.65 6.39 -19.21
C SER A 110 -0.82 7.87 -19.61
N PRO A 111 -1.25 8.15 -20.84
CA PRO A 111 -1.52 9.51 -21.28
C PRO A 111 -2.55 10.23 -20.42
N THR A 112 -3.66 9.55 -20.07
CA THR A 112 -4.76 10.15 -19.32
C THR A 112 -4.93 9.51 -17.93
N VAL A 113 -5.54 10.27 -17.03
CA VAL A 113 -5.92 9.78 -15.68
C VAL A 113 -6.89 8.60 -15.78
N PHE A 114 -7.82 8.63 -16.73
CA PHE A 114 -8.75 7.52 -16.94
C PHE A 114 -8.02 6.22 -17.23
N GLU A 115 -7.06 6.26 -18.16
CA GLU A 115 -6.29 5.08 -18.56
C GLU A 115 -5.43 4.53 -17.41
N ASP A 116 -4.81 5.41 -16.61
CA ASP A 116 -4.05 4.98 -15.41
C ASP A 116 -4.97 4.27 -14.40
N VAL A 117 -6.15 4.86 -14.10
CA VAL A 117 -7.09 4.29 -13.12
C VAL A 117 -7.79 3.04 -13.65
N ALA A 118 -8.03 2.94 -14.97
CA ALA A 118 -8.63 1.78 -15.63
C ALA A 118 -7.68 0.59 -15.75
N PHE A 119 -6.36 0.81 -15.65
CA PHE A 119 -5.35 -0.21 -15.90
C PHE A 119 -5.57 -1.50 -15.07
N GLY A 120 -5.75 -1.35 -13.76
CA GLY A 120 -6.01 -2.47 -12.85
C GLY A 120 -7.27 -3.26 -13.21
N PRO A 121 -8.45 -2.63 -13.27
CA PRO A 121 -9.71 -3.26 -13.66
C PRO A 121 -9.67 -3.96 -15.02
N LEU A 122 -9.01 -3.36 -16.03
CA LEU A 122 -8.82 -3.98 -17.34
C LEU A 122 -7.99 -5.26 -17.26
N HIS A 123 -6.90 -5.26 -16.48
CA HIS A 123 -6.06 -6.44 -16.26
C HIS A 123 -6.73 -7.53 -15.43
N MET A 124 -7.75 -7.18 -14.65
CA MET A 124 -8.63 -8.14 -13.97
C MET A 124 -9.63 -8.79 -14.95
N GLY A 125 -9.71 -8.34 -16.20
CA GLY A 125 -10.63 -8.85 -17.22
C GLY A 125 -12.07 -8.41 -17.03
N LEU A 126 -12.31 -7.26 -16.39
CA LEU A 126 -13.65 -6.74 -16.19
C LEU A 126 -14.24 -6.18 -17.50
N PRO A 127 -15.56 -6.24 -17.70
CA PRO A 127 -16.22 -5.64 -18.84
C PRO A 127 -16.11 -4.10 -18.81
N GLU A 128 -16.16 -3.47 -19.98
CA GLU A 128 -15.88 -2.03 -20.14
C GLU A 128 -16.79 -1.13 -19.29
N ASP A 129 -18.07 -1.47 -19.17
CA ASP A 129 -19.02 -0.74 -18.35
C ASP A 129 -18.68 -0.79 -16.86
N GLU A 130 -18.24 -1.96 -16.37
CA GLU A 130 -17.75 -2.09 -14.98
C GLU A 130 -16.43 -1.35 -14.77
N VAL A 131 -15.51 -1.38 -15.73
CA VAL A 131 -14.26 -0.60 -15.68
C VAL A 131 -14.56 0.87 -15.53
N ARG A 132 -15.45 1.42 -16.39
CA ARG A 132 -15.85 2.84 -16.33
C ARG A 132 -16.43 3.22 -14.97
N THR A 133 -17.36 2.41 -14.47
CA THR A 133 -17.98 2.62 -13.16
C THR A 133 -16.94 2.64 -12.05
N ARG A 134 -16.00 1.68 -12.03
CA ARG A 134 -14.94 1.62 -11.00
C ARG A 134 -13.98 2.79 -11.07
N VAL A 135 -13.66 3.27 -12.27
CA VAL A 135 -12.83 4.47 -12.46
C VAL A 135 -13.53 5.69 -11.87
N GLU A 136 -14.81 5.91 -12.21
CA GLU A 136 -15.59 7.04 -11.70
C GLU A 136 -15.72 7.01 -10.16
N GLU A 137 -16.02 5.85 -9.58
CA GLU A 137 -16.08 5.63 -8.14
C GLU A 137 -14.73 5.92 -7.46
N ALA A 138 -13.63 5.39 -8.00
CA ALA A 138 -12.30 5.58 -7.43
C ALA A 138 -11.87 7.05 -7.49
N LEU A 139 -12.13 7.74 -8.61
CA LEU A 139 -11.86 9.17 -8.74
C LEU A 139 -12.72 10.01 -7.77
N ALA A 140 -13.98 9.64 -7.57
CA ALA A 140 -14.84 10.30 -6.60
C ALA A 140 -14.33 10.10 -5.16
N GLN A 141 -13.91 8.89 -4.80
CA GLN A 141 -13.37 8.57 -3.46
C GLN A 141 -12.14 9.43 -3.12
N VAL A 142 -11.27 9.71 -4.10
CA VAL A 142 -10.09 10.54 -3.86
C VAL A 142 -10.34 12.03 -4.10
N GLY A 143 -11.61 12.44 -4.35
CA GLY A 143 -11.98 13.84 -4.60
C GLY A 143 -11.44 14.39 -5.93
N MET A 144 -11.35 13.53 -6.96
CA MET A 144 -10.83 13.86 -8.30
C MET A 144 -11.87 13.60 -9.40
N SER A 145 -13.17 13.70 -9.08
CA SER A 145 -14.24 13.61 -10.08
C SER A 145 -14.00 14.58 -11.23
N GLY A 146 -14.24 14.14 -12.47
CA GLY A 146 -14.05 14.94 -13.68
C GLY A 146 -12.60 15.10 -14.14
N PHE A 147 -11.64 14.41 -13.53
CA PHE A 147 -10.22 14.45 -13.95
C PHE A 147 -9.86 13.39 -15.00
N GLY A 148 -10.76 12.49 -15.37
CA GLY A 148 -10.48 11.34 -16.25
C GLY A 148 -9.75 11.71 -17.53
N GLU A 149 -10.19 12.76 -18.24
CA GLU A 149 -9.61 13.20 -19.51
C GLU A 149 -8.34 14.05 -19.37
N ARG A 150 -7.91 14.33 -18.13
CA ARG A 150 -6.68 15.12 -17.92
C ARG A 150 -5.44 14.28 -18.16
N LEU A 151 -4.40 14.94 -18.64
CA LEU A 151 -3.08 14.34 -18.83
C LEU A 151 -2.38 14.23 -17.47
N SER A 152 -1.89 13.03 -17.11
CA SER A 152 -1.29 12.75 -15.80
C SER A 152 -0.08 13.63 -15.49
N HIS A 153 0.70 14.03 -16.52
CA HIS A 153 1.87 14.89 -16.33
C HIS A 153 1.54 16.37 -16.05
N HIS A 154 0.31 16.84 -16.28
CA HIS A 154 -0.13 18.20 -15.96
C HIS A 154 -0.65 18.34 -14.51
N LEU A 155 -0.67 17.27 -13.73
CA LEU A 155 -1.17 17.29 -12.38
C LEU A 155 -0.13 17.81 -11.37
N SER A 156 -0.60 18.52 -10.34
CA SER A 156 0.26 18.83 -9.18
C SER A 156 0.64 17.55 -8.42
N MET A 157 1.71 17.59 -7.60
CA MET A 157 2.16 16.46 -6.79
C MET A 157 1.01 15.90 -5.93
N GLY A 158 0.24 16.74 -5.26
CA GLY A 158 -0.91 16.31 -4.44
C GLY A 158 -2.01 15.65 -5.27
N GLN A 159 -2.27 16.12 -6.50
CA GLN A 159 -3.20 15.48 -7.42
C GLN A 159 -2.68 14.13 -7.91
N LYS A 160 -1.41 14.05 -8.29
CA LYS A 160 -0.76 12.78 -8.69
C LYS A 160 -0.85 11.73 -7.58
N LYS A 161 -0.53 12.09 -6.33
CA LYS A 161 -0.66 11.18 -5.16
C LYS A 161 -2.08 10.65 -5.00
N ARG A 162 -3.10 11.49 -5.16
CA ARG A 162 -4.51 11.06 -5.09
C ARG A 162 -4.89 10.14 -6.25
N ILE A 163 -4.46 10.46 -7.47
CA ILE A 163 -4.71 9.60 -8.63
C ILE A 163 -4.00 8.24 -8.45
N SER A 164 -2.74 8.21 -7.94
CA SER A 164 -2.07 6.94 -7.64
C SER A 164 -2.86 6.09 -6.63
N ILE A 165 -3.51 6.70 -5.64
CA ILE A 165 -4.43 5.97 -4.74
C ILE A 165 -5.66 5.48 -5.52
N ALA A 166 -6.22 6.30 -6.43
CA ALA A 166 -7.38 5.88 -7.23
C ALA A 166 -7.07 4.69 -8.14
N THR A 167 -5.84 4.59 -8.71
CA THR A 167 -5.47 3.45 -9.57
C THR A 167 -5.57 2.10 -8.86
N VAL A 168 -5.33 2.07 -7.55
CA VAL A 168 -5.46 0.84 -6.76
C VAL A 168 -6.85 0.68 -6.17
N LEU A 169 -7.54 1.75 -5.77
CA LEU A 169 -8.92 1.69 -5.27
C LEU A 169 -9.90 1.19 -6.33
N SER A 170 -9.66 1.47 -7.62
CA SER A 170 -10.46 0.95 -8.74
C SER A 170 -10.50 -0.59 -8.80
N MET A 171 -9.49 -1.27 -8.26
CA MET A 171 -9.47 -2.73 -8.13
C MET A 171 -10.30 -3.23 -6.93
N ARG A 172 -10.74 -2.34 -6.02
CA ARG A 172 -11.41 -2.65 -4.76
C ARG A 172 -10.60 -3.62 -3.88
N PRO A 173 -9.36 -3.24 -3.50
CA PRO A 173 -8.47 -4.10 -2.72
C PRO A 173 -8.98 -4.30 -1.29
N GLN A 174 -8.49 -5.34 -0.60
CA GLN A 174 -8.74 -5.58 0.83
C GLN A 174 -7.70 -4.92 1.73
N LEU A 175 -6.49 -4.73 1.20
CA LEU A 175 -5.36 -4.08 1.87
C LEU A 175 -4.80 -2.97 0.98
N LEU A 176 -4.71 -1.77 1.53
CA LEU A 176 -4.02 -0.63 0.92
C LEU A 176 -2.66 -0.46 1.57
N VAL A 177 -1.61 -0.57 0.77
CA VAL A 177 -0.22 -0.39 1.17
C VAL A 177 0.30 0.90 0.54
N LEU A 178 0.74 1.88 1.36
CA LEU A 178 1.22 3.16 0.84
C LEU A 178 2.64 3.41 1.34
N ASP A 179 3.55 3.68 0.40
CA ASP A 179 4.93 4.03 0.73
C ASP A 179 5.09 5.55 0.74
N GLU A 180 5.37 6.13 1.92
CA GLU A 180 5.61 7.57 2.15
C GLU A 180 4.58 8.49 1.44
N PRO A 181 3.28 8.33 1.65
CA PRO A 181 2.26 9.01 0.85
C PRO A 181 2.25 10.54 1.06
N SER A 182 2.72 11.05 2.21
CA SER A 182 2.76 12.48 2.52
C SER A 182 4.04 13.18 2.06
N ALA A 183 5.05 12.43 1.61
CA ALA A 183 6.34 12.99 1.18
C ALA A 183 6.17 13.96 0.00
N GLY A 184 6.82 15.14 0.10
CA GLY A 184 6.83 16.16 -0.96
C GLY A 184 5.53 16.95 -1.09
N LEU A 185 4.57 16.81 -0.18
CA LEU A 185 3.32 17.58 -0.20
C LEU A 185 3.46 18.89 0.58
N ASP A 186 2.86 19.95 0.06
CA ASP A 186 2.62 21.17 0.83
C ASP A 186 1.62 20.92 1.97
N PRO A 187 1.55 21.81 2.99
CA PRO A 187 0.68 21.58 4.15
C PRO A 187 -0.80 21.38 3.83
N ARG A 188 -1.32 22.05 2.78
CA ARG A 188 -2.71 21.93 2.37
C ARG A 188 -2.98 20.58 1.71
N ALA A 189 -2.12 20.16 0.79
CA ALA A 189 -2.21 18.87 0.12
C ALA A 189 -2.03 17.71 1.13
N ARG A 190 -1.05 17.86 2.08
CA ARG A 190 -0.85 16.91 3.17
C ARG A 190 -2.11 16.75 4.04
N ARG A 191 -2.72 17.85 4.51
CA ARG A 191 -3.97 17.80 5.30
C ARG A 191 -5.08 17.12 4.53
N SER A 192 -5.21 17.42 3.25
CA SER A 192 -6.22 16.83 2.36
C SER A 192 -6.02 15.33 2.17
N LEU A 193 -4.76 14.86 2.08
CA LEU A 193 -4.41 13.43 2.02
C LEU A 193 -4.74 12.72 3.35
N ILE A 194 -4.39 13.32 4.49
CA ILE A 194 -4.69 12.76 5.83
C ILE A 194 -6.20 12.54 5.99
N ASN A 195 -7.01 13.52 5.61
CA ASN A 195 -8.47 13.38 5.68
C ASN A 195 -8.96 12.25 4.77
N LEU A 196 -8.45 12.16 3.54
CA LEU A 196 -8.76 11.06 2.63
C LEU A 196 -8.45 9.69 3.28
N LEU A 197 -7.23 9.50 3.80
CA LEU A 197 -6.82 8.22 4.40
C LEU A 197 -7.63 7.89 5.67
N ARG A 198 -8.06 8.93 6.43
CA ARG A 198 -8.94 8.75 7.59
C ARG A 198 -10.29 8.19 7.20
N ASP A 199 -10.87 8.72 6.13
CA ASP A 199 -12.24 8.42 5.71
C ASP A 199 -12.36 7.10 4.92
N LEU A 200 -11.25 6.58 4.38
CA LEU A 200 -11.26 5.30 3.67
C LEU A 200 -11.51 4.12 4.62
N PRO A 201 -12.62 3.35 4.41
CA PRO A 201 -12.96 2.18 5.26
C PRO A 201 -12.21 0.93 4.79
N ILE A 202 -10.88 0.96 4.75
CA ILE A 202 -10.04 -0.11 4.24
C ILE A 202 -8.89 -0.42 5.21
N THR A 203 -8.46 -1.67 5.28
CA THR A 203 -7.23 -2.04 5.99
C THR A 203 -6.04 -1.35 5.34
N MET A 204 -5.16 -0.73 6.15
CA MET A 204 -4.01 0.01 5.64
C MET A 204 -2.71 -0.37 6.33
N LEU A 205 -1.64 -0.45 5.54
CA LEU A 205 -0.25 -0.40 6.02
C LEU A 205 0.43 0.79 5.34
N VAL A 206 0.88 1.76 6.12
CA VAL A 206 1.45 3.00 5.60
C VAL A 206 2.86 3.17 6.13
N SER A 207 3.87 3.15 5.26
CA SER A 207 5.21 3.57 5.66
C SER A 207 5.26 5.09 5.75
N THR A 208 5.89 5.61 6.80
CA THR A 208 6.09 7.04 6.94
C THR A 208 7.14 7.37 8.00
N HIS A 209 7.83 8.51 7.79
CA HIS A 209 8.66 9.17 8.80
C HIS A 209 7.93 10.37 9.45
N ASP A 210 6.71 10.67 9.03
CA ASP A 210 5.88 11.75 9.56
C ASP A 210 5.18 11.31 10.86
N MET A 211 5.87 11.46 12.00
CA MET A 211 5.38 11.01 13.30
C MET A 211 4.10 11.76 13.74
N ALA A 212 3.90 13.00 13.27
CA ALA A 212 2.65 13.72 13.50
C ALA A 212 1.46 13.07 12.77
N LEU A 213 1.67 12.59 11.54
CA LEU A 213 0.70 11.79 10.81
C LEU A 213 0.43 10.46 11.53
N VAL A 214 1.49 9.79 12.02
CA VAL A 214 1.36 8.52 12.76
C VAL A 214 0.44 8.71 13.98
N ARG A 215 0.73 9.70 14.81
CA ARG A 215 -0.08 10.03 16.01
C ARG A 215 -1.54 10.35 15.68
N GLU A 216 -1.77 11.04 14.55
CA GLU A 216 -3.11 11.52 14.18
C GLU A 216 -4.01 10.42 13.59
N LEU A 217 -3.45 9.44 12.88
CA LEU A 217 -4.22 8.54 12.02
C LEU A 217 -4.15 7.06 12.38
N PHE A 218 -3.05 6.61 12.99
CA PHE A 218 -2.79 5.18 13.16
C PHE A 218 -2.87 4.74 14.63
N PRO A 219 -3.83 3.87 14.99
CA PRO A 219 -3.91 3.30 16.35
C PRO A 219 -2.73 2.39 16.70
N ARG A 220 -2.15 1.71 15.70
CA ARG A 220 -1.02 0.77 15.84
C ARG A 220 0.17 1.23 15.02
N MET A 221 1.34 1.08 15.59
CA MET A 221 2.63 1.41 14.99
C MET A 221 3.57 0.21 15.07
N VAL A 222 4.21 -0.09 13.94
CA VAL A 222 5.27 -1.09 13.83
C VAL A 222 6.57 -0.35 13.54
N ILE A 223 7.59 -0.57 14.35
CA ILE A 223 8.92 0.02 14.16
C ILE A 223 9.82 -1.02 13.51
N MET A 224 10.40 -0.67 12.37
CA MET A 224 11.45 -1.45 11.72
C MET A 224 12.78 -0.76 11.83
N ASP A 225 13.83 -1.55 12.10
CA ASP A 225 15.21 -1.11 12.04
C ASP A 225 16.11 -2.28 11.61
N GLU A 226 17.14 -2.00 10.80
CA GLU A 226 18.09 -2.98 10.27
C GLU A 226 17.42 -4.27 9.74
N GLY A 227 16.30 -4.12 9.00
CA GLY A 227 15.57 -5.23 8.42
C GLY A 227 14.78 -6.10 9.41
N ARG A 228 14.54 -5.64 10.63
CA ARG A 228 13.80 -6.36 11.69
C ARG A 228 12.62 -5.52 12.19
N VAL A 229 11.57 -6.19 12.66
CA VAL A 229 10.55 -5.55 13.49
C VAL A 229 11.11 -5.49 14.91
N VAL A 230 11.32 -4.28 15.42
CA VAL A 230 11.91 -4.04 16.75
C VAL A 230 10.86 -3.66 17.79
N ALA A 231 9.71 -3.16 17.35
CA ALA A 231 8.53 -2.93 18.21
C ALA A 231 7.25 -2.99 17.37
N ASP A 232 6.15 -3.45 18.00
CA ASP A 232 4.82 -3.53 17.43
C ASP A 232 3.80 -3.34 18.54
N GLY A 233 2.98 -2.30 18.46
CA GLY A 233 2.03 -2.01 19.52
C GLY A 233 1.19 -0.76 19.30
N GLU A 234 0.50 -0.36 20.35
CA GLU A 234 -0.31 0.86 20.35
C GLU A 234 0.55 2.10 20.14
N THR A 235 0.16 2.93 19.17
CA THR A 235 0.91 4.13 18.77
C THR A 235 1.15 5.07 19.95
N THR A 236 0.15 5.28 20.80
CA THR A 236 0.28 6.20 21.96
C THR A 236 1.30 5.70 22.98
N ILE A 237 1.42 4.39 23.15
CA ILE A 237 2.40 3.78 24.05
C ILE A 237 3.81 3.93 23.47
N LEU A 238 4.01 3.52 22.22
CA LEU A 238 5.32 3.55 21.57
C LEU A 238 5.84 4.97 21.35
N LEU A 239 4.99 5.95 21.06
CA LEU A 239 5.37 7.35 20.93
C LEU A 239 5.80 8.00 22.27
N ASN A 240 5.46 7.41 23.40
CA ASN A 240 5.88 7.90 24.71
C ASN A 240 7.18 7.23 25.22
N ASP A 241 7.67 6.20 24.54
CA ASP A 241 8.96 5.56 24.83
C ASP A 241 10.09 6.28 24.07
N GLU A 242 10.57 7.38 24.63
CA GLU A 242 11.63 8.20 24.03
C GLU A 242 12.94 7.40 23.85
N VAL A 243 13.25 6.52 24.80
CA VAL A 243 14.46 5.67 24.72
C VAL A 243 14.38 4.71 23.53
N LEU A 244 13.23 4.10 23.31
CA LEU A 244 12.99 3.24 22.15
C LEU A 244 13.10 4.03 20.85
N LEU A 245 12.46 5.20 20.76
CA LEU A 245 12.48 6.03 19.56
C LEU A 245 13.89 6.47 19.21
N GLU A 246 14.64 7.07 20.16
CA GLU A 246 16.01 7.53 19.95
C GLU A 246 16.95 6.39 19.54
N LYS A 247 16.84 5.22 20.20
CA LYS A 247 17.64 4.03 19.87
C LYS A 247 17.48 3.59 18.42
N HIS A 248 16.30 3.80 17.84
CA HIS A 248 15.97 3.38 16.48
C HIS A 248 15.85 4.56 15.51
N GLY A 249 16.51 5.70 15.82
CA GLY A 249 16.63 6.85 14.91
C GLY A 249 15.30 7.55 14.62
N LEU A 250 14.36 7.50 15.54
CA LEU A 250 13.06 8.17 15.47
C LEU A 250 12.99 9.31 16.51
N GLU A 251 12.21 10.34 16.17
CA GLU A 251 11.96 11.47 17.06
C GLU A 251 10.49 11.51 17.47
N LYS A 252 10.23 11.95 18.70
CA LYS A 252 8.88 12.20 19.18
C LYS A 252 8.27 13.40 18.46
N PRO A 253 6.99 13.34 17.96
CA PRO A 253 6.30 14.44 17.28
C PRO A 253 5.86 15.55 18.21
#